data_2936e1d6d54dd85f2e87970048b0c6ea
#
_entry.id   2936e1d6d54dd85f2e87970048b0c6ea
#
_cell.length_a   1.000
_cell.length_b   1.000
_cell.length_c   1.000
_cell.angle_alpha   90.00
_cell.angle_beta   90.00
_cell.angle_gamma   90.00
#
_symmetry.space_group_name_H-M   'P 1'
#
loop_
_entity.id
_entity.type
_entity.pdbx_description
1 polymer ?
#
loop_
_entity_poly.entity_id
_entity_poly.type
_entity_poly.pdbx_seq_one_letter_code
_entity_poly.pdbx_strand_id
1 'polypeptide(L)'
;MRDSGQPEQDRILRSMELHSVEEEVDVTPAIMHKVRQIHQKKQGRNGNRKKTLIIAMLTAILILSSSVYASNYLIQIKNKEGEVILSTIKPWKYSESEYNAKRIKETEEELRKRLKPGEQAIYYIKDLHMTPLVKEQPLNYFYMLTKHSNYQELAKEIEEKGAPVLQEPDYVPDGYRFDFGQIQIRNTPVWNTPEYKILADELKAQAEKSDEEQGLFYKIVPWSEIAGTGMEYRKGENRIIIAAYAREKGSKAGVPTNQAIKIKVKGKEMILSASPSSSSRSLTWLSDSEEVLYIIMDDPKDPLSKDEFAKIAAGLVSE
;
A
#
# COMPACT_ATOMS: atom_id res chain seq x y z
N MET A 1 19.53 -23.35 -39.12
CA MET A 1 19.66 -24.32 -38.03
C MET A 1 20.09 -23.51 -36.81
N ARG A 2 19.36 -23.35 -35.86
CA ARG A 2 18.36 -23.73 -34.84
C ARG A 2 18.43 -22.55 -33.88
N ASP A 3 17.47 -21.80 -33.77
CA ASP A 3 16.35 -21.70 -32.86
C ASP A 3 16.53 -22.47 -31.56
N SER A 4 16.57 -21.74 -30.44
CA SER A 4 16.04 -22.16 -29.14
C SER A 4 16.42 -21.17 -28.04
N GLY A 5 15.42 -20.55 -27.45
CA GLY A 5 15.55 -19.86 -26.18
C GLY A 5 14.40 -18.94 -25.88
N GLN A 6 13.15 -19.40 -25.94
CA GLN A 6 12.05 -18.70 -25.27
C GLN A 6 12.13 -18.91 -23.76
N PRO A 7 11.99 -17.84 -22.98
CA PRO A 7 12.30 -17.88 -21.56
C PRO A 7 11.23 -18.62 -20.76
N GLU A 8 11.71 -19.22 -19.69
CA GLU A 8 11.01 -19.98 -18.65
C GLU A 8 9.75 -19.27 -18.07
N GLN A 9 9.62 -17.97 -18.28
CA GLN A 9 8.48 -17.16 -17.88
C GLN A 9 7.17 -17.56 -18.60
N ASP A 10 7.22 -17.92 -19.89
CA ASP A 10 6.04 -18.38 -20.63
C ASP A 10 5.54 -19.75 -20.16
N ARG A 11 6.43 -20.53 -19.57
CA ARG A 11 6.10 -21.86 -19.04
C ARG A 11 5.37 -21.76 -17.70
N ILE A 12 5.72 -20.75 -16.89
CA ILE A 12 5.06 -20.47 -15.61
C ILE A 12 3.65 -19.88 -15.84
N LEU A 13 3.49 -19.00 -16.82
CA LEU A 13 2.18 -18.44 -17.15
C LEU A 13 1.21 -19.49 -17.71
N ARG A 14 1.68 -20.43 -18.54
CA ARG A 14 0.84 -21.53 -19.04
C ARG A 14 0.46 -22.57 -17.99
N SER A 15 1.25 -22.76 -16.95
CA SER A 15 0.90 -23.67 -15.84
C SER A 15 -0.16 -23.09 -14.88
N MET A 16 -0.42 -21.78 -14.94
CA MET A 16 -1.44 -21.11 -14.13
C MET A 16 -2.84 -21.08 -14.82
N GLU A 17 -2.94 -21.38 -16.12
CA GLU A 17 -4.21 -21.38 -16.85
C GLU A 17 -5.01 -22.69 -16.79
N LEU A 18 -4.48 -23.73 -16.16
CA LEU A 18 -5.05 -25.08 -16.23
C LEU A 18 -5.60 -25.63 -14.91
N HIS A 19 -6.24 -24.81 -14.06
CA HIS A 19 -7.10 -25.34 -12.97
C HIS A 19 -8.10 -24.27 -12.50
N SER A 20 -9.04 -23.91 -13.34
CA SER A 20 -10.30 -23.27 -12.92
C SER A 20 -11.45 -24.28 -13.15
N VAL A 21 -11.71 -25.09 -12.15
CA VAL A 21 -13.01 -25.77 -12.04
C VAL A 21 -13.86 -24.88 -11.14
N GLU A 22 -14.76 -24.13 -11.75
CA GLU A 22 -15.81 -23.41 -11.07
C GLU A 22 -16.88 -24.44 -10.61
N GLU A 23 -16.86 -24.79 -9.36
CA GLU A 23 -18.02 -25.40 -8.73
C GLU A 23 -18.77 -24.30 -7.97
N GLU A 24 -19.79 -23.74 -8.62
CA GLU A 24 -20.66 -22.70 -8.08
C GLU A 24 -21.60 -23.33 -7.04
N VAL A 25 -21.25 -23.25 -5.75
CA VAL A 25 -22.13 -23.69 -4.67
C VAL A 25 -23.23 -22.64 -4.46
N ASP A 26 -24.42 -22.89 -4.97
CA ASP A 26 -25.59 -22.04 -4.75
C ASP A 26 -26.09 -22.13 -3.30
N VAL A 27 -25.71 -21.12 -2.49
CA VAL A 27 -26.12 -20.97 -1.09
C VAL A 27 -27.46 -20.22 -0.91
N THR A 28 -28.10 -19.82 -2.00
CA THR A 28 -29.34 -19.03 -2.00
C THR A 28 -30.50 -19.72 -1.26
N PRO A 29 -30.72 -21.04 -1.39
CA PRO A 29 -31.80 -21.71 -0.69
C PRO A 29 -31.70 -21.68 0.84
N ALA A 30 -30.48 -21.83 1.37
CA ALA A 30 -30.24 -21.85 2.81
C ALA A 30 -30.44 -20.47 3.45
N ILE A 31 -30.05 -19.40 2.74
CA ILE A 31 -30.23 -18.02 3.20
C ILE A 31 -31.72 -17.63 3.15
N MET A 32 -32.43 -17.98 2.08
CA MET A 32 -33.86 -17.66 1.92
C MET A 32 -34.73 -18.38 2.95
N HIS A 33 -34.37 -19.59 3.37
CA HIS A 33 -35.07 -20.29 4.43
C HIS A 33 -34.93 -19.57 5.79
N LYS A 34 -33.73 -19.07 6.12
CA LYS A 34 -33.49 -18.28 7.34
C LYS A 34 -34.21 -16.94 7.35
N VAL A 35 -34.24 -16.26 6.22
CA VAL A 35 -34.96 -14.97 6.06
C VAL A 35 -36.47 -15.15 6.25
N ARG A 36 -37.07 -16.23 5.73
CA ARG A 36 -38.50 -16.56 5.96
C ARG A 36 -38.80 -16.86 7.42
N GLN A 37 -37.93 -17.56 8.14
CA GLN A 37 -38.11 -17.82 9.58
C GLN A 37 -38.07 -16.52 10.42
N ILE A 38 -37.24 -15.56 10.06
CA ILE A 38 -37.12 -14.25 10.74
C ILE A 38 -38.37 -13.40 10.48
N HIS A 39 -38.94 -13.45 9.28
CA HIS A 39 -40.16 -12.72 8.94
C HIS A 39 -41.41 -13.26 9.66
N GLN A 40 -41.53 -14.58 9.83
CA GLN A 40 -42.65 -15.18 10.52
C GLN A 40 -42.68 -14.88 12.05
N LYS A 41 -41.49 -14.61 12.67
CA LYS A 41 -41.42 -14.24 14.10
C LYS A 41 -41.75 -12.76 14.40
N LYS A 42 -41.92 -11.89 13.41
CA LYS A 42 -42.14 -10.44 13.58
C LYS A 42 -43.59 -9.98 13.46
N GLN A 43 -44.58 -10.89 13.26
CA GLN A 43 -45.98 -10.50 13.14
C GLN A 43 -46.76 -10.40 14.46
N GLY A 44 -46.10 -10.40 15.62
CA GLY A 44 -46.76 -10.29 16.90
C GLY A 44 -46.14 -9.31 17.85
N ARG A 45 -46.20 -8.00 17.59
CA ARG A 45 -46.16 -6.96 18.65
C ARG A 45 -46.35 -5.57 18.07
N ASN A 46 -47.56 -5.02 18.19
CA ASN A 46 -47.84 -3.58 18.02
C ASN A 46 -47.36 -2.81 19.26
N GLY A 47 -46.64 -1.68 19.05
CA GLY A 47 -46.37 -0.72 20.12
C GLY A 47 -45.24 0.28 19.76
N ASN A 48 -45.62 1.54 19.59
CA ASN A 48 -44.80 2.77 19.57
C ASN A 48 -44.03 3.12 18.29
N ARG A 49 -44.74 3.72 17.37
CA ARG A 49 -44.31 4.22 16.05
C ARG A 49 -43.79 5.68 16.02
N LYS A 50 -43.15 6.24 17.00
CA LYS A 50 -42.67 7.63 16.87
C LYS A 50 -41.24 7.94 17.34
N LYS A 51 -40.47 6.98 17.84
CA LYS A 51 -39.04 7.20 18.21
C LYS A 51 -38.04 6.42 17.39
N THR A 52 -38.46 5.65 16.37
CA THR A 52 -37.58 4.77 15.58
C THR A 52 -37.16 5.39 14.25
N LEU A 53 -37.63 6.59 13.90
CA LEU A 53 -37.37 7.20 12.59
C LEU A 53 -36.12 8.12 12.56
N ILE A 54 -35.54 8.45 13.70
CA ILE A 54 -34.33 9.30 13.78
C ILE A 54 -33.05 8.44 13.90
N ILE A 55 -33.16 7.18 14.31
CA ILE A 55 -32.01 6.26 14.38
C ILE A 55 -31.78 5.54 13.04
N ALA A 56 -32.73 5.54 12.13
CA ALA A 56 -32.64 4.87 10.83
C ALA A 56 -31.90 5.68 9.75
N MET A 57 -31.60 6.95 9.96
CA MET A 57 -30.82 7.77 9.02
C MET A 57 -29.31 7.75 9.30
N LEU A 58 -28.86 7.20 10.43
CA LEU A 58 -27.45 7.12 10.79
C LEU A 58 -26.85 5.72 10.56
N THR A 59 -27.62 4.75 10.07
CA THR A 59 -27.17 3.37 9.84
C THR A 59 -27.36 2.87 8.42
N ALA A 60 -27.34 3.75 7.43
CA ALA A 60 -27.28 3.34 6.03
C ALA A 60 -25.82 3.07 5.57
N ILE A 61 -24.90 2.73 6.48
CA ILE A 61 -23.72 1.96 6.11
C ILE A 61 -24.17 0.50 6.12
N LEU A 62 -24.81 0.06 5.04
CA LEU A 62 -25.02 -1.34 4.76
C LEU A 62 -23.66 -1.98 4.53
N ILE A 63 -23.03 -2.38 5.64
CA ILE A 63 -21.94 -3.35 5.64
C ILE A 63 -22.60 -4.68 5.25
N LEU A 64 -22.66 -4.96 3.97
CA LEU A 64 -22.78 -6.33 3.48
C LEU A 64 -21.47 -7.03 3.83
N SER A 65 -21.38 -7.44 5.10
CA SER A 65 -20.30 -8.30 5.55
C SER A 65 -20.59 -9.72 5.03
N SER A 66 -20.21 -9.99 3.80
CA SER A 66 -19.82 -11.35 3.46
C SER A 66 -18.48 -11.59 4.17
N SER A 67 -18.55 -12.08 5.41
CA SER A 67 -17.40 -12.67 6.08
C SER A 67 -17.10 -14.00 5.39
N VAL A 68 -16.45 -13.93 4.25
CA VAL A 68 -15.77 -15.08 3.68
C VAL A 68 -14.50 -15.26 4.49
N TYR A 69 -14.50 -16.22 5.38
CA TYR A 69 -13.29 -16.70 6.04
C TYR A 69 -12.32 -17.13 4.95
N ALA A 70 -11.18 -16.47 4.93
CA ALA A 70 -10.15 -16.60 3.92
C ALA A 70 -9.53 -18.00 3.91
N SER A 71 -9.94 -18.80 3.00
CA SER A 71 -9.12 -19.83 2.43
C SER A 71 -8.66 -19.35 1.05
N ASN A 72 -7.38 -18.97 0.92
CA ASN A 72 -6.61 -18.86 -0.33
C ASN A 72 -7.24 -18.21 -1.58
N TYR A 73 -8.30 -17.41 -1.46
CA TYR A 73 -8.94 -16.78 -2.61
C TYR A 73 -8.29 -15.45 -2.93
N LEU A 74 -7.89 -15.30 -4.18
CA LEU A 74 -7.45 -14.05 -4.76
C LEU A 74 -8.61 -13.04 -4.72
N ILE A 75 -8.49 -12.01 -3.86
CA ILE A 75 -9.46 -10.91 -3.87
C ILE A 75 -9.12 -10.00 -5.04
N GLN A 76 -10.12 -9.71 -5.86
CA GLN A 76 -10.00 -8.83 -7.01
C GLN A 76 -11.03 -7.71 -6.93
N ILE A 77 -10.60 -6.50 -7.28
CA ILE A 77 -11.47 -5.35 -7.56
C ILE A 77 -11.36 -5.07 -9.05
N LYS A 78 -12.51 -4.95 -9.69
CA LYS A 78 -12.62 -4.71 -11.14
C LYS A 78 -13.17 -3.32 -11.41
N ASN A 79 -12.77 -2.72 -12.51
CA ASN A 79 -13.36 -1.49 -13.03
C ASN A 79 -14.72 -1.78 -13.72
N LYS A 80 -15.32 -0.73 -14.30
CA LYS A 80 -16.63 -0.82 -14.99
C LYS A 80 -16.57 -1.68 -16.25
N GLU A 81 -15.39 -1.80 -16.84
CA GLU A 81 -15.10 -2.59 -18.04
C GLU A 81 -14.87 -4.08 -17.68
N GLY A 82 -14.83 -4.43 -16.39
CA GLY A 82 -14.61 -5.79 -15.89
C GLY A 82 -13.13 -6.17 -15.76
N GLU A 83 -12.21 -5.25 -15.97
CA GLU A 83 -10.78 -5.47 -15.83
C GLU A 83 -10.35 -5.43 -14.37
N VAL A 84 -9.43 -6.32 -13.98
CA VAL A 84 -8.88 -6.34 -12.62
C VAL A 84 -7.88 -5.19 -12.47
N ILE A 85 -8.20 -4.24 -11.60
CA ILE A 85 -7.38 -3.04 -11.31
C ILE A 85 -6.63 -3.13 -10.00
N LEU A 86 -7.15 -3.89 -9.01
CA LEU A 86 -6.53 -4.11 -7.71
C LEU A 86 -6.76 -5.56 -7.27
N SER A 87 -5.73 -6.25 -6.82
CA SER A 87 -5.86 -7.63 -6.35
C SER A 87 -4.90 -7.94 -5.21
N THR A 88 -5.24 -8.93 -4.39
CA THR A 88 -4.26 -9.52 -3.46
C THR A 88 -3.25 -10.33 -4.25
N ILE A 89 -1.99 -10.28 -3.80
CA ILE A 89 -0.90 -11.10 -4.35
C ILE A 89 -0.20 -11.84 -3.22
N LYS A 90 0.46 -12.95 -3.54
CA LYS A 90 1.26 -13.68 -2.58
C LYS A 90 2.42 -12.81 -2.08
N PRO A 91 2.64 -12.72 -0.76
CA PRO A 91 3.77 -11.97 -0.23
C PRO A 91 5.09 -12.52 -0.74
N TRP A 92 5.99 -11.63 -1.10
CA TRP A 92 7.35 -12.02 -1.43
C TRP A 92 8.08 -12.43 -0.16
N LYS A 93 8.71 -13.59 -0.19
CA LYS A 93 9.57 -14.05 0.91
C LYS A 93 10.99 -13.48 0.70
N TYR A 94 11.18 -12.22 1.00
CA TYR A 94 12.52 -11.70 1.17
C TYR A 94 12.84 -11.67 2.67
N SER A 95 13.86 -12.41 3.08
CA SER A 95 14.52 -12.19 4.36
C SER A 95 15.74 -11.32 4.09
N GLU A 96 15.68 -10.08 4.46
CA GLU A 96 16.87 -9.25 4.50
C GLU A 96 17.78 -9.74 5.62
N SER A 97 19.09 -9.74 5.39
CA SER A 97 20.07 -10.04 6.41
C SER A 97 20.02 -8.95 7.50
N GLU A 98 19.98 -9.33 8.78
CA GLU A 98 20.05 -8.38 9.90
C GLU A 98 21.29 -7.48 9.78
N TYR A 99 22.40 -8.03 9.31
CA TYR A 99 23.61 -7.28 9.04
C TYR A 99 23.35 -6.19 7.98
N ASN A 100 22.74 -6.54 6.84
CA ASN A 100 22.45 -5.58 5.79
C ASN A 100 21.51 -4.48 6.27
N ALA A 101 20.43 -4.82 6.97
CA ALA A 101 19.48 -3.86 7.52
C ALA A 101 20.17 -2.88 8.48
N LYS A 102 21.06 -3.37 9.34
CA LYS A 102 21.86 -2.53 10.24
C LYS A 102 22.80 -1.60 9.46
N ARG A 103 23.55 -2.13 8.50
CA ARG A 103 24.51 -1.36 7.68
C ARG A 103 23.81 -0.28 6.86
N ILE A 104 22.69 -0.59 6.24
CA ILE A 104 21.88 0.38 5.50
C ILE A 104 21.42 1.50 6.43
N LYS A 105 20.89 1.17 7.62
CA LYS A 105 20.44 2.16 8.59
C LYS A 105 21.58 3.09 9.05
N GLU A 106 22.74 2.55 9.40
CA GLU A 106 23.92 3.32 9.79
C GLU A 106 24.35 4.28 8.66
N THR A 107 24.35 3.79 7.44
CA THR A 107 24.67 4.56 6.24
C THR A 107 23.67 5.70 6.01
N GLU A 108 22.38 5.44 6.18
CA GLU A 108 21.35 6.47 6.05
C GLU A 108 21.47 7.56 7.13
N GLU A 109 21.86 7.19 8.35
CA GLU A 109 22.14 8.15 9.41
C GLU A 109 23.35 9.05 9.08
N GLU A 110 24.36 8.52 8.40
CA GLU A 110 25.48 9.30 7.88
C GLU A 110 25.05 10.21 6.73
N LEU A 111 24.33 9.69 5.76
CA LEU A 111 23.85 10.45 4.60
C LEU A 111 22.89 11.57 5.03
N ARG A 112 22.08 11.34 6.06
CA ARG A 112 21.18 12.37 6.64
C ARG A 112 21.90 13.64 7.07
N LYS A 113 23.17 13.53 7.48
CA LYS A 113 23.98 14.69 7.87
C LYS A 113 24.55 15.46 6.68
N ARG A 114 24.52 14.86 5.49
CA ARG A 114 25.13 15.40 4.27
C ARG A 114 24.10 15.96 3.30
N LEU A 115 22.87 15.41 3.28
CA LEU A 115 21.81 15.81 2.35
C LEU A 115 21.04 17.02 2.86
N LYS A 116 20.58 17.83 1.91
CA LYS A 116 19.63 18.92 2.12
C LYS A 116 18.21 18.48 1.72
N PRO A 117 17.16 19.11 2.25
CA PRO A 117 15.81 18.93 1.71
C PRO A 117 15.78 19.12 0.19
N GLY A 118 15.12 18.20 -0.52
CA GLY A 118 15.09 18.21 -1.99
C GLY A 118 16.21 17.42 -2.67
N GLU A 119 17.11 16.79 -1.90
CA GLU A 119 18.19 15.95 -2.43
C GLU A 119 17.93 14.47 -2.13
N GLN A 120 18.42 13.60 -3.00
CA GLN A 120 18.56 12.17 -2.76
C GLN A 120 20.01 11.73 -2.92
N ALA A 121 20.44 10.77 -2.10
CA ALA A 121 21.64 9.99 -2.33
C ALA A 121 21.28 8.66 -2.97
N ILE A 122 22.00 8.32 -4.02
CA ILE A 122 22.00 6.98 -4.61
C ILE A 122 23.32 6.38 -4.20
N TYR A 123 23.31 5.23 -3.54
CA TYR A 123 24.50 4.72 -2.90
C TYR A 123 24.69 3.22 -3.03
N TYR A 124 25.95 2.80 -3.00
CA TYR A 124 26.42 1.43 -2.97
C TYR A 124 27.24 1.21 -1.68
N ILE A 125 26.98 0.11 -0.99
CA ILE A 125 27.72 -0.32 0.20
C ILE A 125 28.53 -1.57 -0.17
N LYS A 126 29.85 -1.52 -0.05
CA LYS A 126 30.77 -2.58 -0.49
C LYS A 126 30.63 -3.87 0.30
N ASP A 127 30.36 -3.77 1.59
CA ASP A 127 30.39 -4.89 2.54
C ASP A 127 29.02 -5.54 2.83
N LEU A 128 27.98 -5.23 2.03
CA LEU A 128 26.69 -5.93 2.20
C LEU A 128 26.81 -7.41 1.90
N HIS A 129 26.16 -8.25 2.71
CA HIS A 129 26.00 -9.66 2.39
C HIS A 129 25.25 -9.85 1.08
N MET A 130 25.81 -10.65 0.18
CA MET A 130 25.27 -10.90 -1.15
C MET A 130 24.02 -11.79 -1.09
N THR A 131 22.87 -11.18 -0.86
CA THR A 131 21.55 -11.79 -1.02
C THR A 131 21.12 -11.71 -2.49
N PRO A 132 20.12 -12.50 -2.94
CA PRO A 132 19.56 -12.37 -4.29
C PRO A 132 19.12 -10.93 -4.59
N LEU A 133 18.52 -10.22 -3.61
CA LEU A 133 18.10 -8.84 -3.76
C LEU A 133 19.29 -7.89 -3.97
N VAL A 134 20.32 -7.98 -3.13
CA VAL A 134 21.54 -7.13 -3.26
C VAL A 134 22.25 -7.39 -4.57
N LYS A 135 22.23 -8.63 -5.07
CA LYS A 135 22.80 -8.98 -6.36
C LYS A 135 22.06 -8.32 -7.53
N GLU A 136 20.73 -8.32 -7.48
CA GLU A 136 19.88 -7.74 -8.54
C GLU A 136 19.77 -6.23 -8.43
N GLN A 137 19.65 -5.72 -7.19
CA GLN A 137 19.46 -4.31 -6.87
C GLN A 137 20.55 -3.82 -5.92
N PRO A 138 21.79 -3.63 -6.40
CA PRO A 138 22.91 -3.25 -5.56
C PRO A 138 22.87 -1.81 -5.07
N LEU A 139 22.08 -0.92 -5.71
CA LEU A 139 21.95 0.46 -5.31
C LEU A 139 20.82 0.64 -4.31
N ASN A 140 21.10 1.46 -3.31
CA ASN A 140 20.14 1.92 -2.31
C ASN A 140 19.87 3.42 -2.53
N TYR A 141 18.75 3.90 -1.98
CA TYR A 141 18.33 5.29 -2.10
C TYR A 141 18.02 5.85 -0.72
N PHE A 142 18.50 7.03 -0.45
CA PHE A 142 18.14 7.80 0.71
C PHE A 142 17.80 9.23 0.30
N TYR A 143 16.74 9.79 0.83
CA TYR A 143 16.31 11.13 0.48
C TYR A 143 15.86 11.94 1.70
N MET A 144 16.13 13.24 1.64
CA MET A 144 15.66 14.20 2.63
C MET A 144 14.33 14.80 2.17
N LEU A 145 13.24 14.32 2.78
CA LEU A 145 11.89 14.86 2.54
C LEU A 145 11.62 16.07 3.44
N THR A 146 10.91 17.04 2.91
CA THR A 146 10.35 18.12 3.71
C THR A 146 9.14 17.60 4.48
N LYS A 147 9.14 17.76 5.79
CA LYS A 147 8.02 17.43 6.66
C LYS A 147 7.27 18.70 7.01
N HIS A 148 5.97 18.70 6.76
CA HIS A 148 5.07 19.77 7.13
C HIS A 148 4.32 19.40 8.40
N SER A 149 4.38 20.24 9.41
CA SER A 149 3.74 20.02 10.71
C SER A 149 2.25 20.40 10.73
N ASN A 150 1.73 20.91 9.64
CA ASN A 150 0.30 21.18 9.44
C ASN A 150 -0.14 20.83 8.01
N TYR A 151 -1.43 20.54 7.87
CA TYR A 151 -2.00 20.11 6.60
C TYR A 151 -2.00 21.22 5.54
N GLN A 152 -2.16 22.49 5.93
CA GLN A 152 -2.24 23.61 4.99
C GLN A 152 -0.92 23.79 4.22
N GLU A 153 0.21 23.63 4.88
CA GLU A 153 1.53 23.66 4.24
C GLU A 153 1.73 22.47 3.29
N LEU A 154 1.31 21.28 3.73
CA LEU A 154 1.32 20.10 2.87
C LEU A 154 0.45 20.28 1.63
N ALA A 155 -0.79 20.77 1.80
CA ALA A 155 -1.73 21.00 0.70
C ALA A 155 -1.16 21.97 -0.33
N LYS A 156 -0.49 23.03 0.12
CA LYS A 156 0.20 23.99 -0.75
C LYS A 156 1.32 23.31 -1.54
N GLU A 157 2.15 22.50 -0.90
CA GLU A 157 3.22 21.77 -1.60
C GLU A 157 2.65 20.75 -2.60
N ILE A 158 1.55 20.05 -2.26
CA ILE A 158 0.85 19.14 -3.18
C ILE A 158 0.45 19.88 -4.46
N GLU A 159 -0.17 21.06 -4.33
CA GLU A 159 -0.59 21.88 -5.45
C GLU A 159 0.61 22.38 -6.28
N GLU A 160 1.62 22.95 -5.63
CA GLU A 160 2.82 23.49 -6.28
C GLU A 160 3.62 22.42 -7.05
N LYS A 161 3.64 21.21 -6.55
CA LYS A 161 4.40 20.10 -7.13
C LYS A 161 3.57 19.20 -8.06
N GLY A 162 2.24 19.35 -8.10
CA GLY A 162 1.36 18.44 -8.82
C GLY A 162 1.37 17.02 -8.26
N ALA A 163 1.55 16.87 -6.94
CA ALA A 163 1.56 15.58 -6.28
C ALA A 163 0.14 14.98 -6.19
N PRO A 164 -0.02 13.65 -6.03
CA PRO A 164 -1.31 13.04 -5.78
C PRO A 164 -2.03 13.72 -4.62
N VAL A 165 -3.26 14.16 -4.88
CA VAL A 165 -4.06 14.87 -3.87
C VAL A 165 -4.42 13.90 -2.75
N LEU A 166 -4.08 14.28 -1.53
CA LEU A 166 -4.44 13.59 -0.32
C LEU A 166 -5.10 14.60 0.62
N GLN A 167 -6.41 14.49 0.78
CA GLN A 167 -7.19 15.37 1.66
C GLN A 167 -6.99 14.98 3.12
N GLU A 168 -7.14 15.95 4.04
CA GLU A 168 -7.22 15.64 5.46
C GLU A 168 -8.50 14.85 5.73
N PRO A 169 -8.44 13.71 6.44
CA PRO A 169 -9.63 12.91 6.72
C PRO A 169 -10.57 13.65 7.70
N ASP A 170 -11.87 13.58 7.47
CA ASP A 170 -12.89 14.14 8.36
C ASP A 170 -12.92 13.46 9.74
N TYR A 171 -12.34 12.28 9.85
CA TYR A 171 -12.32 11.46 11.07
C TYR A 171 -10.95 10.83 11.25
N VAL A 172 -10.41 10.94 12.45
CA VAL A 172 -9.35 10.10 12.99
C VAL A 172 -9.76 9.57 14.36
N PRO A 173 -9.31 8.38 14.80
CA PRO A 173 -9.64 7.84 16.11
C PRO A 173 -9.20 8.74 17.25
N ASP A 174 -9.90 8.66 18.38
CA ASP A 174 -9.63 9.48 19.55
C ASP A 174 -8.18 9.39 20.04
N GLY A 175 -7.60 10.55 20.29
CA GLY A 175 -6.22 10.70 20.77
C GLY A 175 -5.18 10.76 19.65
N TYR A 176 -5.51 10.42 18.41
CA TYR A 176 -4.62 10.63 17.27
C TYR A 176 -4.66 12.10 16.83
N ARG A 177 -3.50 12.65 16.51
CA ARG A 177 -3.32 14.01 15.99
C ARG A 177 -2.39 13.99 14.81
N PHE A 178 -2.59 14.89 13.88
CA PHE A 178 -1.67 15.12 12.76
C PHE A 178 -0.27 15.39 13.32
N ASP A 179 0.71 14.60 12.89
CA ASP A 179 2.11 14.76 13.27
C ASP A 179 2.88 15.48 12.15
N PHE A 180 2.84 14.92 10.97
CA PHE A 180 3.39 15.56 9.78
C PHE A 180 2.79 15.00 8.50
N GLY A 181 2.95 15.79 7.41
CA GLY A 181 2.74 15.35 6.04
C GLY A 181 3.97 15.61 5.17
N GLN A 182 4.09 14.86 4.10
CA GLN A 182 5.23 14.99 3.17
C GLN A 182 4.88 14.49 1.78
N ILE A 183 5.55 15.02 0.76
CA ILE A 183 5.56 14.46 -0.58
C ILE A 183 6.60 13.33 -0.60
N GLN A 184 6.21 12.21 -1.19
CA GLN A 184 7.09 11.05 -1.39
C GLN A 184 7.64 11.07 -2.81
N ILE A 185 8.91 10.78 -2.96
CA ILE A 185 9.59 10.75 -4.25
C ILE A 185 9.75 9.32 -4.77
N ARG A 186 9.89 9.21 -6.07
CA ARG A 186 10.24 7.95 -6.73
C ARG A 186 11.76 7.83 -6.79
N ASN A 187 12.25 6.63 -6.52
CA ASN A 187 13.67 6.32 -6.72
C ASN A 187 14.04 6.53 -8.20
N THR A 188 14.96 7.44 -8.46
CA THR A 188 15.51 7.71 -9.79
C THR A 188 17.03 7.66 -9.76
N PRO A 189 17.69 6.96 -10.72
CA PRO A 189 17.10 6.20 -11.83
C PRO A 189 16.31 4.97 -11.35
N VAL A 190 15.26 4.61 -12.09
CA VAL A 190 14.42 3.44 -11.79
C VAL A 190 15.21 2.15 -12.00
N TRP A 191 15.05 1.18 -11.12
CA TRP A 191 15.66 -0.14 -11.22
C TRP A 191 15.49 -0.75 -12.63
N ASN A 192 16.56 -1.40 -13.10
CA ASN A 192 16.66 -2.07 -14.41
C ASN A 192 16.63 -1.16 -15.66
N THR A 193 16.68 0.16 -15.49
CA THR A 193 16.89 1.08 -16.62
C THR A 193 18.40 1.13 -17.02
N PRO A 194 18.73 1.58 -18.24
CA PRO A 194 20.12 1.78 -18.64
C PRO A 194 20.88 2.71 -17.69
N GLU A 195 20.27 3.81 -17.25
CA GLU A 195 20.83 4.81 -16.34
C GLU A 195 21.15 4.18 -14.96
N TYR A 196 20.28 3.31 -14.47
CA TYR A 196 20.52 2.57 -13.23
C TYR A 196 21.75 1.67 -13.35
N LYS A 197 21.88 0.94 -14.46
CA LYS A 197 23.01 0.03 -14.69
C LYS A 197 24.32 0.77 -14.79
N ILE A 198 24.36 1.90 -15.54
CA ILE A 198 25.54 2.76 -15.66
C ILE A 198 25.98 3.25 -14.29
N LEU A 199 25.05 3.76 -13.46
CA LEU A 199 25.36 4.25 -12.13
C LEU A 199 25.82 3.14 -11.18
N ALA A 200 25.20 1.96 -11.27
CA ALA A 200 25.60 0.81 -10.47
C ALA A 200 27.03 0.37 -10.80
N ASP A 201 27.39 0.31 -12.08
CA ASP A 201 28.74 -0.04 -12.54
C ASP A 201 29.77 1.05 -12.14
N GLU A 202 29.39 2.33 -12.23
CA GLU A 202 30.23 3.44 -11.77
C GLU A 202 30.57 3.32 -10.28
N LEU A 203 29.56 3.18 -9.40
CA LEU A 203 29.76 3.11 -7.96
C LEU A 203 30.46 1.81 -7.53
N LYS A 204 30.21 0.69 -8.19
CA LYS A 204 30.94 -0.56 -7.97
C LYS A 204 32.42 -0.41 -8.36
N ALA A 205 32.72 0.19 -9.52
CA ALA A 205 34.09 0.41 -9.95
C ALA A 205 34.87 1.36 -9.01
N GLN A 206 34.18 2.33 -8.38
CA GLN A 206 34.78 3.14 -7.32
C GLN A 206 35.09 2.30 -6.07
N ALA A 207 34.16 1.42 -5.67
CA ALA A 207 34.32 0.52 -4.54
C ALA A 207 35.48 -0.47 -4.74
N GLU A 208 35.65 -1.01 -5.94
CA GLU A 208 36.72 -1.96 -6.27
C GLU A 208 38.10 -1.31 -6.21
N LYS A 209 38.20 -0.02 -6.54
CA LYS A 209 39.46 0.76 -6.50
C LYS A 209 39.80 1.27 -5.10
N SER A 210 38.87 1.21 -4.17
CA SER A 210 39.08 1.67 -2.79
C SER A 210 39.64 0.54 -1.94
N ASP A 211 40.66 0.88 -1.13
CA ASP A 211 41.22 -0.03 -0.13
C ASP A 211 40.36 -0.14 1.12
N GLU A 212 39.27 0.66 1.23
CA GLU A 212 38.34 0.61 2.34
C GLU A 212 37.50 -0.69 2.28
N GLU A 213 37.59 -1.53 3.32
CA GLU A 213 36.77 -2.74 3.42
C GLU A 213 35.29 -2.42 3.60
N GLN A 214 34.97 -1.36 4.35
CA GLN A 214 33.63 -0.88 4.65
C GLN A 214 33.35 0.46 4.00
N GLY A 215 33.31 0.51 2.67
CA GLY A 215 33.16 1.73 1.90
C GLY A 215 31.72 2.07 1.54
N LEU A 216 31.36 3.36 1.71
CA LEU A 216 30.16 3.97 1.19
C LEU A 216 30.50 4.79 -0.07
N PHE A 217 29.92 4.41 -1.19
CA PHE A 217 30.07 5.08 -2.47
C PHE A 217 28.73 5.65 -2.89
N TYR A 218 28.63 6.94 -3.16
CA TYR A 218 27.35 7.58 -3.38
C TYR A 218 27.44 8.77 -4.33
N LYS A 219 26.27 9.11 -4.90
CA LYS A 219 26.06 10.32 -5.69
C LYS A 219 24.83 11.05 -5.15
N ILE A 220 24.98 12.35 -4.87
CA ILE A 220 23.86 13.21 -4.47
C ILE A 220 23.32 13.88 -5.72
N VAL A 221 22.01 13.78 -5.90
CA VAL A 221 21.29 14.42 -7.03
C VAL A 221 20.00 15.06 -6.52
N PRO A 222 19.52 16.12 -7.18
CA PRO A 222 18.15 16.59 -6.94
C PRO A 222 17.17 15.47 -7.29
N TRP A 223 16.14 15.29 -6.47
CA TRP A 223 15.07 14.39 -6.87
C TRP A 223 14.10 15.10 -7.84
N SER A 224 13.52 14.37 -8.76
CA SER A 224 12.73 14.94 -9.86
C SER A 224 11.35 14.32 -10.02
N GLU A 225 11.14 13.11 -9.49
CA GLU A 225 9.89 12.38 -9.69
C GLU A 225 9.13 12.18 -8.38
N ILE A 226 7.83 12.45 -8.42
CA ILE A 226 6.93 12.28 -7.28
C ILE A 226 6.30 10.90 -7.37
N ALA A 227 6.37 10.16 -6.26
CA ALA A 227 5.68 8.88 -6.10
C ALA A 227 4.30 9.06 -5.46
N GLY A 228 4.18 10.02 -4.53
CA GLY A 228 2.94 10.16 -3.79
C GLY A 228 2.97 11.25 -2.74
N THR A 229 1.94 11.24 -1.91
CA THR A 229 1.77 12.09 -0.72
C THR A 229 1.48 11.20 0.47
N GLY A 230 2.00 11.54 1.64
CA GLY A 230 1.74 10.81 2.88
C GLY A 230 1.49 11.71 4.06
N MET A 231 0.63 11.27 4.96
CA MET A 231 0.36 11.90 6.26
C MET A 231 0.55 10.88 7.37
N GLU A 232 1.08 11.32 8.50
CA GLU A 232 1.21 10.53 9.71
C GLU A 232 0.41 11.20 10.84
N TYR A 233 -0.42 10.39 11.50
CA TYR A 233 -1.14 10.76 12.71
C TYR A 233 -0.58 9.95 13.88
N ARG A 234 -0.36 10.59 15.04
CA ARG A 234 0.23 9.94 16.22
C ARG A 234 -0.65 10.01 17.46
N LYS A 235 -0.53 8.94 18.26
CA LYS A 235 -1.06 8.83 19.61
C LYS A 235 0.03 8.17 20.49
N GLY A 236 0.83 9.00 21.17
CA GLY A 236 2.05 8.55 21.81
C GLY A 236 3.04 7.96 20.80
N GLU A 237 3.41 6.68 20.99
CA GLU A 237 4.29 5.97 20.04
C GLU A 237 3.55 5.34 18.84
N ASN A 238 2.22 5.20 18.93
CA ASN A 238 1.42 4.57 17.90
C ASN A 238 1.15 5.55 16.75
N ARG A 239 1.02 5.01 15.53
CA ARG A 239 0.83 5.82 14.33
C ARG A 239 -0.23 5.25 13.39
N ILE A 240 -0.88 6.16 12.69
CA ILE A 240 -1.69 5.87 11.50
C ILE A 240 -1.01 6.57 10.32
N ILE A 241 -0.78 5.84 9.24
CA ILE A 241 -0.22 6.40 8.02
C ILE A 241 -1.32 6.38 6.96
N ILE A 242 -1.51 7.53 6.30
CA ILE A 242 -2.43 7.68 5.17
C ILE A 242 -1.59 8.15 3.99
N ALA A 243 -1.70 7.46 2.85
CA ALA A 243 -0.90 7.77 1.68
C ALA A 243 -1.71 7.69 0.39
N ALA A 244 -1.31 8.50 -0.60
CA ALA A 244 -1.81 8.51 -1.96
C ALA A 244 -0.62 8.38 -2.91
N TYR A 245 -0.59 7.33 -3.73
CA TYR A 245 0.49 7.06 -4.68
C TYR A 245 0.02 7.23 -6.11
N ALA A 246 0.80 7.99 -6.89
CA ALA A 246 0.59 8.08 -8.32
C ALA A 246 0.86 6.74 -9.00
N ARG A 247 0.00 6.39 -9.93
CA ARG A 247 0.17 5.19 -10.74
C ARG A 247 -0.25 5.43 -12.20
N GLU A 248 0.26 4.60 -13.06
CA GLU A 248 -0.12 4.62 -14.45
C GLU A 248 -1.51 4.00 -14.63
N LYS A 249 -2.39 4.70 -15.35
CA LYS A 249 -3.74 4.23 -15.65
C LYS A 249 -3.69 2.88 -16.39
N GLY A 250 -4.60 1.97 -16.04
CA GLY A 250 -4.65 0.63 -16.61
C GLY A 250 -3.60 -0.34 -16.06
N SER A 251 -2.62 0.12 -15.25
CA SER A 251 -1.73 -0.80 -14.56
C SER A 251 -2.48 -1.57 -13.47
N LYS A 252 -2.06 -2.80 -13.13
CA LYS A 252 -2.65 -3.59 -12.05
C LYS A 252 -1.91 -3.33 -10.75
N ALA A 253 -2.64 -3.06 -9.66
CA ALA A 253 -2.05 -2.93 -8.34
C ALA A 253 -2.16 -4.25 -7.56
N GLY A 254 -1.09 -4.65 -6.87
CA GLY A 254 -1.03 -5.84 -6.04
C GLY A 254 -0.91 -5.50 -4.56
N VAL A 255 -1.75 -6.10 -3.72
CA VAL A 255 -1.67 -6.01 -2.26
C VAL A 255 -1.04 -7.30 -1.72
N PRO A 256 0.24 -7.27 -1.28
CA PRO A 256 0.91 -8.46 -0.75
C PRO A 256 0.29 -8.85 0.59
N THR A 257 -0.38 -10.00 0.65
CA THR A 257 -1.02 -10.46 1.90
C THR A 257 -1.37 -11.94 1.84
N ASN A 258 -1.46 -12.57 3.03
CA ASN A 258 -2.03 -13.90 3.21
C ASN A 258 -3.46 -13.83 3.77
N GLN A 259 -3.90 -12.65 4.24
CA GLN A 259 -5.19 -12.45 4.89
C GLN A 259 -5.79 -11.12 4.44
N ALA A 260 -6.90 -11.17 3.75
CA ALA A 260 -7.63 -9.99 3.33
C ALA A 260 -9.14 -10.22 3.28
N ILE A 261 -9.88 -9.13 3.37
CA ILE A 261 -11.31 -9.11 3.10
C ILE A 261 -11.63 -7.92 2.16
N LYS A 262 -12.66 -8.08 1.35
CA LYS A 262 -13.22 -6.98 0.58
C LYS A 262 -14.23 -6.24 1.45
N ILE A 263 -14.14 -4.92 1.52
CA ILE A 263 -15.14 -4.06 2.15
C ILE A 263 -15.63 -3.01 1.16
N LYS A 264 -16.75 -2.38 1.47
CA LYS A 264 -17.33 -1.32 0.64
C LYS A 264 -17.59 -0.08 1.49
N VAL A 265 -17.04 1.07 1.07
CA VAL A 265 -17.18 2.37 1.75
C VAL A 265 -17.68 3.39 0.73
N LYS A 266 -18.78 4.07 0.99
CA LYS A 266 -19.43 5.03 0.05
C LYS A 266 -19.55 4.45 -1.39
N GLY A 267 -19.93 3.18 -1.49
CA GLY A 267 -20.06 2.53 -2.80
C GLY A 267 -18.76 1.99 -3.41
N LYS A 268 -17.58 2.40 -2.93
CA LYS A 268 -16.27 1.99 -3.45
C LYS A 268 -15.78 0.70 -2.79
N GLU A 269 -15.35 -0.25 -3.59
CA GLU A 269 -14.73 -1.48 -3.11
C GLU A 269 -13.29 -1.25 -2.68
N MET A 270 -12.89 -1.83 -1.55
CA MET A 270 -11.57 -1.71 -0.94
C MET A 270 -11.07 -3.04 -0.42
N ILE A 271 -9.77 -3.23 -0.32
CA ILE A 271 -9.13 -4.42 0.27
C ILE A 271 -8.60 -4.04 1.65
N LEU A 272 -9.18 -4.63 2.71
CA LEU A 272 -8.61 -4.61 4.05
C LEU A 272 -7.76 -5.86 4.24
N SER A 273 -6.45 -5.68 4.46
CA SER A 273 -5.47 -6.75 4.52
C SER A 273 -4.58 -6.66 5.75
N ALA A 274 -4.03 -7.81 6.17
CA ALA A 274 -2.97 -7.87 7.17
C ALA A 274 -1.61 -7.96 6.49
N SER A 275 -0.63 -7.21 7.00
CA SER A 275 0.75 -7.30 6.53
C SER A 275 1.33 -8.68 6.86
N PRO A 276 2.02 -9.32 5.93
CA PRO A 276 2.64 -10.61 6.18
C PRO A 276 3.85 -10.54 7.11
N SER A 277 4.44 -9.36 7.32
CA SER A 277 5.70 -9.17 8.07
C SER A 277 5.56 -8.42 9.38
N SER A 278 4.51 -7.65 9.60
CA SER A 278 4.45 -6.70 10.73
C SER A 278 3.18 -6.74 11.57
N SER A 279 2.23 -7.64 11.31
CA SER A 279 0.91 -7.66 11.97
C SER A 279 0.10 -6.36 11.83
N SER A 280 0.63 -5.33 11.18
CA SER A 280 -0.13 -4.13 10.82
C SER A 280 -1.19 -4.47 9.77
N ARG A 281 -2.27 -3.70 9.74
CA ARG A 281 -3.30 -3.85 8.72
C ARG A 281 -3.31 -2.65 7.81
N SER A 282 -3.79 -2.85 6.60
CA SER A 282 -3.95 -1.77 5.64
C SER A 282 -5.29 -1.86 4.92
N LEU A 283 -5.88 -0.70 4.66
CA LEU A 283 -7.01 -0.54 3.77
C LEU A 283 -6.53 0.12 2.48
N THR A 284 -6.75 -0.54 1.35
CA THR A 284 -6.23 -0.11 0.04
C THR A 284 -7.36 0.00 -0.98
N TRP A 285 -7.38 1.10 -1.73
CA TRP A 285 -8.33 1.32 -2.84
C TRP A 285 -7.75 2.24 -3.91
N LEU A 286 -8.46 2.36 -5.03
CA LEU A 286 -8.09 3.25 -6.14
C LEU A 286 -9.03 4.45 -6.24
N SER A 287 -8.53 5.58 -6.74
CA SER A 287 -9.38 6.70 -7.20
C SER A 287 -10.34 6.25 -8.31
N ASP A 288 -11.33 7.08 -8.66
CA ASP A 288 -12.23 6.79 -9.76
C ASP A 288 -11.54 6.88 -11.13
N SER A 289 -10.50 7.69 -11.23
CA SER A 289 -9.63 7.75 -12.43
C SER A 289 -8.68 6.56 -12.55
N GLU A 290 -8.52 5.74 -11.50
CA GLU A 290 -7.55 4.65 -11.38
C GLU A 290 -6.08 5.09 -11.35
N GLU A 291 -5.82 6.39 -11.30
CA GLU A 291 -4.47 6.96 -11.36
C GLU A 291 -3.85 7.20 -9.98
N VAL A 292 -4.64 7.02 -8.90
CA VAL A 292 -4.16 7.17 -7.53
C VAL A 292 -4.54 5.95 -6.71
N LEU A 293 -3.55 5.37 -6.04
CA LEU A 293 -3.70 4.30 -5.05
C LEU A 293 -3.66 4.90 -3.65
N TYR A 294 -4.75 4.75 -2.90
CA TYR A 294 -4.83 5.16 -1.50
C TYR A 294 -4.56 4.00 -0.57
N ILE A 295 -3.84 4.28 0.51
CA ILE A 295 -3.54 3.31 1.56
C ILE A 295 -3.70 3.97 2.92
N ILE A 296 -4.41 3.31 3.84
CA ILE A 296 -4.41 3.60 5.27
C ILE A 296 -3.72 2.43 5.96
N MET A 297 -2.73 2.69 6.81
CA MET A 297 -2.05 1.66 7.61
C MET A 297 -2.16 1.98 9.09
N ASP A 298 -2.40 0.95 9.92
CA ASP A 298 -2.43 1.06 11.37
C ASP A 298 -1.09 0.65 12.02
N ASP A 299 -0.99 0.95 13.32
CA ASP A 299 0.09 0.43 14.17
C ASP A 299 -0.34 -0.93 14.75
N PRO A 300 0.49 -1.97 14.69
CA PRO A 300 0.15 -3.28 15.28
C PRO A 300 -0.04 -3.24 16.80
N LYS A 301 0.48 -2.23 17.50
CA LYS A 301 0.29 -2.05 18.95
C LYS A 301 -1.04 -1.38 19.32
N ASP A 302 -1.62 -0.60 18.42
CA ASP A 302 -2.95 0.04 18.58
C ASP A 302 -3.77 -0.15 17.28
N PRO A 303 -4.20 -1.39 17.00
CA PRO A 303 -4.79 -1.73 15.73
C PRO A 303 -6.19 -1.13 15.57
N LEU A 304 -6.43 -0.49 14.42
CA LEU A 304 -7.73 0.07 14.07
C LEU A 304 -8.79 -1.02 13.89
N SER A 305 -9.99 -0.79 14.35
CA SER A 305 -11.13 -1.63 13.97
C SER A 305 -11.46 -1.46 12.47
N LYS A 306 -12.19 -2.43 11.90
CA LYS A 306 -12.71 -2.33 10.53
C LYS A 306 -13.54 -1.05 10.32
N ASP A 307 -14.31 -0.67 11.33
CA ASP A 307 -15.18 0.51 11.28
C ASP A 307 -14.38 1.82 11.32
N GLU A 308 -13.27 1.88 12.05
CA GLU A 308 -12.37 3.02 12.07
C GLU A 308 -11.67 3.18 10.72
N PHE A 309 -11.16 2.10 10.12
CA PHE A 309 -10.67 2.15 8.74
C PHE A 309 -11.71 2.69 7.77
N ALA A 310 -12.95 2.21 7.86
CA ALA A 310 -14.03 2.66 6.99
C ALA A 310 -14.39 4.13 7.20
N LYS A 311 -14.38 4.64 8.45
CA LYS A 311 -14.63 6.05 8.76
C LYS A 311 -13.54 6.96 8.22
N ILE A 312 -12.26 6.61 8.42
CA ILE A 312 -11.14 7.38 7.86
C ILE A 312 -11.27 7.41 6.32
N ALA A 313 -11.46 6.24 5.69
CA ALA A 313 -11.59 6.15 4.23
C ALA A 313 -12.80 6.93 3.70
N ALA A 314 -13.91 6.99 4.44
CA ALA A 314 -15.10 7.74 4.03
C ALA A 314 -14.83 9.25 3.88
N GLY A 315 -13.93 9.83 4.69
CA GLY A 315 -13.49 11.23 4.55
C GLY A 315 -12.57 11.47 3.34
N LEU A 316 -11.97 10.41 2.79
CA LEU A 316 -11.02 10.49 1.68
C LEU A 316 -11.64 10.10 0.32
N VAL A 317 -12.79 9.45 0.32
CA VAL A 317 -13.55 9.11 -0.89
C VAL A 317 -14.41 10.29 -1.27
N SER A 318 -14.06 10.97 -2.37
CA SER A 318 -14.88 12.01 -2.99
C SER A 318 -16.25 11.45 -3.40
N GLU A 319 -17.30 12.26 -3.29
CA GLU A 319 -18.65 11.91 -3.75
C GLU A 319 -18.72 11.88 -5.28
#